data_1cfe3258e8d49c46610df504d5b016bd
#
_entry.id   1cfe3258e8d49c46610df504d5b016bd
#
_cell.length_a   1.000
_cell.length_b   1.000
_cell.length_c   1.000
_cell.angle_alpha   90.00
_cell.angle_beta   90.00
_cell.angle_gamma   90.00
#
_symmetry.space_group_name_H-M   'P 1'
#
loop_
_entity.id
_entity.type
_entity.pdbx_description
1 polymer ?
#
loop_
_entity_poly.entity_id
_entity_poly.type
_entity_poly.pdbx_seq_one_letter_code
_entity_poly.pdbx_strand_id
1 'polypeptide(L)'
;VYLTSESKIYKNSKYKQAEKQNKAYLIDVGHRNALLGEMNEKILSESNSGLLFQTAVYDHAMKLRFNLTNHMEHEIFYWEDGTTEVDLILSLENSIIPIEVKSKSGDKAIGTIKKFISQHEKSKWGIIITLDELKIEKNVLLMPLWVFLILC
;
A
#
# COMPACT_ATOMS: atom_id res chain seq x y z
N VAL A 1 -17.11 -14.24 -8.03
CA VAL A 1 -16.80 -12.90 -7.51
C VAL A 1 -15.79 -13.06 -6.41
N TYR A 2 -14.57 -12.52 -6.60
CA TYR A 2 -13.54 -12.55 -5.56
C TYR A 2 -13.84 -11.42 -4.57
N LEU A 3 -14.09 -11.75 -3.31
CA LEU A 3 -14.34 -10.77 -2.24
C LEU A 3 -13.07 -10.34 -1.53
N THR A 4 -11.99 -11.11 -1.69
CA THR A 4 -10.70 -10.86 -1.03
C THR A 4 -9.55 -10.94 -2.02
N SER A 5 -8.53 -10.15 -1.78
CA SER A 5 -7.24 -10.25 -2.45
C SER A 5 -6.12 -10.43 -1.42
N GLU A 6 -5.05 -11.10 -1.81
CA GLU A 6 -3.92 -11.40 -0.94
C GLU A 6 -2.69 -10.61 -1.38
N SER A 7 -2.01 -9.99 -0.43
CA SER A 7 -0.69 -9.40 -0.61
C SER A 7 0.37 -10.29 0.02
N LYS A 8 1.33 -10.71 -0.79
CA LYS A 8 2.48 -11.53 -0.36
C LYS A 8 3.64 -10.64 0.08
N ILE A 9 4.55 -11.19 0.87
CA ILE A 9 5.77 -10.46 1.22
C ILE A 9 6.68 -10.31 -0.01
N TYR A 10 7.20 -9.10 -0.23
CA TYR A 10 8.18 -8.83 -1.28
C TYR A 10 9.57 -9.33 -0.84
N LYS A 11 10.12 -10.32 -1.57
CA LYS A 11 11.48 -10.83 -1.38
C LYS A 11 12.08 -11.17 -2.74
N ASN A 12 13.39 -11.09 -2.83
CA ASN A 12 14.15 -11.42 -4.06
C ASN A 12 14.10 -12.91 -4.44
N SER A 13 13.50 -13.77 -3.62
CA SER A 13 13.35 -15.20 -3.86
C SER A 13 11.92 -15.65 -3.61
N LYS A 14 11.30 -16.30 -4.61
CA LYS A 14 9.94 -16.87 -4.50
C LYS A 14 9.81 -17.92 -3.39
N TYR A 15 10.87 -18.69 -3.09
CA TYR A 15 10.87 -19.65 -1.98
C TYR A 15 10.72 -18.99 -0.63
N LYS A 16 11.39 -17.85 -0.40
CA LYS A 16 11.30 -17.10 0.85
C LYS A 16 9.96 -16.35 1.01
N GLN A 17 9.22 -16.14 -0.08
CA GLN A 17 7.87 -15.55 -0.04
C GLN A 17 6.84 -16.53 0.53
N ALA A 18 7.00 -17.84 0.27
CA ALA A 18 6.05 -18.87 0.72
C ALA A 18 6.08 -19.15 2.23
N GLU A 19 7.12 -18.70 2.94
CA GLU A 19 7.31 -18.98 4.38
C GLU A 19 6.60 -18.00 5.31
N LYS A 20 6.04 -16.90 4.80
CA LYS A 20 5.38 -15.87 5.61
C LYS A 20 3.89 -15.77 5.30
N GLN A 21 3.13 -15.33 6.31
CA GLN A 21 1.69 -15.10 6.17
C GLN A 21 1.41 -13.99 5.14
N ASN A 22 0.39 -14.22 4.32
CA ASN A 22 -0.11 -13.21 3.40
C ASN A 22 -1.00 -12.21 4.17
N LYS A 23 -1.00 -10.95 3.73
CA LYS A 23 -2.01 -9.98 4.14
C LYS A 23 -3.25 -10.16 3.26
N ALA A 24 -4.42 -10.21 3.85
CA ALA A 24 -5.69 -10.27 3.14
C ALA A 24 -6.36 -8.89 3.13
N TYR A 25 -6.84 -8.47 1.97
CA TYR A 25 -7.59 -7.24 1.78
C TYR A 25 -8.97 -7.56 1.20
N LEU A 26 -10.02 -6.93 1.71
CA LEU A 26 -11.31 -6.93 1.06
C LEU A 26 -11.27 -5.95 -0.13
N ILE A 27 -11.75 -6.38 -1.30
CA ILE A 27 -11.66 -5.60 -2.54
C ILE A 27 -12.57 -4.35 -2.49
N ASP A 28 -13.59 -4.37 -1.66
CA ASP A 28 -14.57 -3.28 -1.54
C ASP A 28 -14.65 -2.81 -0.09
N VAL A 29 -14.40 -1.51 0.10
CA VAL A 29 -14.44 -0.88 1.42
C VAL A 29 -15.85 -0.90 2.03
N GLY A 30 -16.89 -0.73 1.22
CA GLY A 30 -18.28 -0.82 1.67
C GLY A 30 -18.62 -2.22 2.15
N HIS A 31 -18.16 -3.24 1.43
CA HIS A 31 -18.32 -4.65 1.82
C HIS A 31 -17.61 -4.95 3.15
N ARG A 32 -16.36 -4.46 3.30
CA ARG A 32 -15.61 -4.55 4.56
C ARG A 32 -16.41 -3.95 5.72
N ASN A 33 -16.91 -2.73 5.53
CA ASN A 33 -17.64 -2.01 6.58
C ASN A 33 -18.95 -2.74 6.96
N ALA A 34 -19.67 -3.27 5.97
CA ALA A 34 -20.87 -4.06 6.21
C ALA A 34 -20.57 -5.33 7.02
N LEU A 35 -19.51 -6.06 6.71
CA LEU A 35 -19.10 -7.27 7.44
C LEU A 35 -18.69 -6.97 8.89
N LEU A 36 -18.09 -5.81 9.15
CA LEU A 36 -17.69 -5.37 10.49
C LEU A 36 -18.82 -4.67 11.26
N GLY A 37 -19.99 -4.45 10.64
CA GLY A 37 -21.07 -3.67 11.24
C GLY A 37 -20.74 -2.18 11.38
N GLU A 38 -19.74 -1.70 10.68
CA GLU A 38 -19.24 -0.33 10.75
C GLU A 38 -19.90 0.55 9.67
N MET A 39 -21.18 0.90 9.86
CA MET A 39 -21.97 1.65 8.86
C MET A 39 -22.21 3.13 9.25
N ASN A 40 -21.38 3.69 10.12
CA ASN A 40 -21.57 5.06 10.62
C ASN A 40 -20.25 5.87 10.58
N GLU A 41 -20.33 7.17 10.86
CA GLU A 41 -19.19 8.09 10.82
C GLU A 41 -18.02 7.71 11.76
N LYS A 42 -18.23 6.84 12.74
CA LYS A 42 -17.19 6.34 13.64
C LYS A 42 -16.11 5.52 12.90
N ILE A 43 -16.41 5.06 11.67
CA ILE A 43 -15.45 4.40 10.78
C ILE A 43 -14.23 5.28 10.52
N LEU A 44 -14.44 6.59 10.45
CA LEU A 44 -13.40 7.59 10.22
C LEU A 44 -12.66 8.00 11.52
N SER A 45 -13.01 7.39 12.65
CA SER A 45 -12.27 7.63 13.90
C SER A 45 -10.81 7.15 13.76
N GLU A 46 -9.88 7.82 14.42
CA GLU A 46 -8.43 7.59 14.27
C GLU A 46 -8.02 6.12 14.50
N SER A 47 -8.71 5.38 15.35
CA SER A 47 -8.41 3.98 15.65
C SER A 47 -8.70 3.01 14.50
N ASN A 48 -9.69 3.30 13.66
CA ASN A 48 -10.16 2.40 12.60
C ASN A 48 -9.79 2.87 11.19
N SER A 49 -9.47 4.14 11.03
CA SER A 49 -9.21 4.75 9.72
C SER A 49 -7.96 4.20 9.01
N GLY A 50 -6.93 3.79 9.76
CA GLY A 50 -5.69 3.28 9.18
C GLY A 50 -5.89 2.07 8.28
N LEU A 51 -6.59 1.05 8.76
CA LEU A 51 -6.88 -0.16 7.98
C LEU A 51 -7.85 0.11 6.83
N LEU A 52 -8.81 1.03 7.03
CA LEU A 52 -9.71 1.47 5.98
C LEU A 52 -8.94 2.13 4.83
N PHE A 53 -8.03 3.04 5.15
CA PHE A 53 -7.20 3.73 4.14
C PHE A 53 -6.25 2.76 3.43
N GLN A 54 -5.62 1.83 4.16
CA GLN A 54 -4.81 0.78 3.54
C GLN A 54 -5.62 -0.07 2.55
N THR A 55 -6.86 -0.44 2.91
CA THR A 55 -7.75 -1.22 2.03
C THR A 55 -8.10 -0.43 0.77
N ALA A 56 -8.47 0.85 0.91
CA ALA A 56 -8.77 1.71 -0.23
C ALA A 56 -7.55 1.90 -1.15
N VAL A 57 -6.38 2.16 -0.56
CA VAL A 57 -5.13 2.30 -1.33
C VAL A 57 -4.76 1.01 -2.03
N TYR A 58 -4.93 -0.15 -1.38
CA TYR A 58 -4.66 -1.45 -2.00
C TYR A 58 -5.55 -1.68 -3.23
N ASP A 59 -6.87 -1.47 -3.11
CA ASP A 59 -7.82 -1.65 -4.21
C ASP A 59 -7.47 -0.73 -5.41
N HIS A 60 -7.19 0.54 -5.13
CA HIS A 60 -6.80 1.49 -6.17
C HIS A 60 -5.41 1.19 -6.76
N ALA A 61 -4.45 0.74 -5.97
CA ALA A 61 -3.15 0.30 -6.48
C ALA A 61 -3.27 -0.91 -7.42
N MET A 62 -4.20 -1.84 -7.14
CA MET A 62 -4.52 -2.96 -8.04
C MET A 62 -5.05 -2.47 -9.39
N LYS A 63 -5.97 -1.51 -9.37
CA LYS A 63 -6.54 -0.90 -10.58
C LYS A 63 -5.47 -0.15 -11.38
N LEU A 64 -4.67 0.67 -10.70
CA LEU A 64 -3.56 1.41 -11.31
C LEU A 64 -2.58 0.46 -11.99
N ARG A 65 -2.18 -0.60 -11.29
CA ARG A 65 -1.27 -1.59 -11.86
C ARG A 65 -1.85 -2.26 -13.09
N PHE A 66 -3.11 -2.69 -13.03
CA PHE A 66 -3.82 -3.28 -14.18
C PHE A 66 -3.81 -2.33 -15.38
N ASN A 67 -4.12 -1.05 -15.16
CA ASN A 67 -4.12 -0.04 -16.22
C ASN A 67 -2.73 0.19 -16.84
N LEU A 68 -1.67 0.07 -16.03
CA LEU A 68 -0.30 0.29 -16.49
C LEU A 68 0.33 -0.93 -17.17
N THR A 69 -0.07 -2.15 -16.79
CA THR A 69 0.61 -3.38 -17.24
C THR A 69 -0.27 -4.31 -18.08
N ASN A 70 -1.59 -4.11 -18.08
CA ASN A 70 -2.59 -5.00 -18.68
C ASN A 70 -2.55 -6.45 -18.13
N HIS A 71 -1.93 -6.68 -16.97
CA HIS A 71 -1.83 -7.97 -16.32
C HIS A 71 -2.68 -8.05 -15.06
N MET A 72 -3.49 -9.10 -14.95
CA MET A 72 -4.35 -9.37 -13.77
C MET A 72 -3.61 -10.08 -12.63
N GLU A 73 -2.38 -10.52 -12.83
CA GLU A 73 -1.62 -11.20 -11.79
C GLU A 73 -1.33 -10.31 -10.59
N HIS A 74 -1.55 -10.86 -9.40
CA HIS A 74 -1.39 -10.15 -8.13
C HIS A 74 0.09 -9.88 -7.81
N GLU A 75 0.60 -8.75 -8.25
CA GLU A 75 1.97 -8.31 -7.96
C GLU A 75 2.00 -7.04 -7.10
N ILE A 76 1.07 -6.94 -6.16
CA ILE A 76 1.17 -6.04 -5.03
C ILE A 76 1.61 -6.85 -3.83
N PHE A 77 2.71 -6.44 -3.25
CA PHE A 77 3.35 -7.09 -2.11
C PHE A 77 3.33 -6.15 -0.91
N TYR A 78 3.68 -6.65 0.26
CA TYR A 78 4.16 -5.86 1.38
C TYR A 78 5.63 -6.18 1.64
N TRP A 79 6.33 -5.38 2.40
CA TRP A 79 7.72 -5.62 2.74
C TRP A 79 7.94 -5.48 4.24
N GLU A 80 8.80 -6.34 4.77
CA GLU A 80 9.14 -6.39 6.19
C GLU A 80 10.63 -6.71 6.36
N ASP A 81 11.30 -5.92 7.21
CA ASP A 81 12.68 -6.14 7.62
C ASP A 81 12.85 -5.78 9.11
N GLY A 82 12.88 -6.82 9.96
CA GLY A 82 12.87 -6.69 11.40
C GLY A 82 11.56 -6.07 11.89
N THR A 83 11.64 -4.87 12.49
CA THR A 83 10.49 -4.11 12.97
C THR A 83 9.99 -3.06 11.97
N THR A 84 10.59 -3.00 10.79
CA THR A 84 10.25 -2.04 9.75
C THR A 84 9.36 -2.72 8.71
N GLU A 85 8.24 -2.10 8.38
CA GLU A 85 7.28 -2.61 7.40
C GLU A 85 6.91 -1.50 6.42
N VAL A 86 6.75 -1.86 5.13
CA VAL A 86 6.11 -1.03 4.11
C VAL A 86 4.79 -1.68 3.75
N ASP A 87 3.71 -0.91 3.79
CA ASP A 87 2.34 -1.41 3.65
C ASP A 87 2.11 -2.09 2.29
N LEU A 88 2.55 -1.45 1.20
CA LEU A 88 2.39 -1.97 -0.16
C LEU A 88 3.67 -1.76 -0.99
N ILE A 89 3.96 -2.72 -1.84
CA ILE A 89 4.98 -2.63 -2.88
C ILE A 89 4.28 -2.85 -4.22
N LEU A 90 4.17 -1.81 -5.01
CA LEU A 90 3.65 -1.89 -6.37
C LEU A 90 4.77 -2.34 -7.30
N SER A 91 4.65 -3.55 -7.84
CA SER A 91 5.62 -4.10 -8.78
C SER A 91 5.18 -3.82 -10.22
N LEU A 92 6.05 -3.14 -10.95
CA LEU A 92 5.94 -2.88 -12.38
C LEU A 92 7.11 -3.62 -13.07
N GLU A 93 7.05 -3.77 -14.38
CA GLU A 93 8.04 -4.56 -15.14
C GLU A 93 9.51 -4.20 -14.82
N ASN A 94 9.81 -2.90 -14.80
CA ASN A 94 11.18 -2.40 -14.62
C ASN A 94 11.39 -1.59 -13.34
N SER A 95 10.35 -1.42 -12.51
CA SER A 95 10.43 -0.63 -11.29
C SER A 95 9.54 -1.19 -10.18
N ILE A 96 9.91 -0.91 -8.96
CA ILE A 96 9.11 -1.20 -7.78
C ILE A 96 8.92 0.09 -6.97
N ILE A 97 7.71 0.32 -6.53
CA ILE A 97 7.34 1.54 -5.82
C ILE A 97 6.80 1.15 -4.43
N PRO A 98 7.53 1.45 -3.35
CA PRO A 98 7.03 1.29 -1.99
C PRO A 98 5.98 2.37 -1.70
N ILE A 99 4.87 1.96 -1.10
CA ILE A 99 3.75 2.82 -0.71
C ILE A 99 3.46 2.59 0.77
N GLU A 100 3.54 3.62 1.56
CA GLU A 100 3.18 3.64 2.99
C GLU A 100 1.90 4.45 3.17
N VAL A 101 1.00 4.00 4.05
CA VAL A 101 -0.27 4.67 4.32
C VAL A 101 -0.28 5.17 5.76
N LYS A 102 -0.36 6.46 5.95
CA LYS A 102 -0.37 7.10 7.28
C LYS A 102 -1.39 8.24 7.31
N SER A 103 -2.11 8.40 8.41
CA SER A 103 -2.99 9.56 8.60
C SER A 103 -2.21 10.88 8.62
N LYS A 104 -1.01 10.86 9.18
CA LYS A 104 -0.05 11.98 9.16
C LYS A 104 1.33 11.45 8.81
N SER A 105 2.06 12.19 8.00
CA SER A 105 3.46 11.86 7.73
C SER A 105 4.33 12.12 8.96
N GLY A 106 5.45 11.46 8.98
CA GLY A 106 6.48 11.66 10.00
C GLY A 106 7.82 11.10 9.53
N ASP A 107 8.90 11.53 10.17
CA ASP A 107 10.27 11.12 9.85
C ASP A 107 10.44 9.60 9.81
N LYS A 108 9.69 8.88 10.63
CA LYS A 108 9.70 7.41 10.66
C LYS A 108 9.20 6.81 9.35
N ALA A 109 8.08 7.29 8.80
CA ALA A 109 7.54 6.80 7.54
C ALA A 109 8.49 7.10 6.37
N ILE A 110 9.04 8.30 6.33
CA ILE A 110 10.03 8.71 5.35
C ILE A 110 11.30 7.83 5.47
N GLY A 111 11.75 7.56 6.68
CA GLY A 111 12.87 6.67 6.96
C GLY A 111 12.62 5.24 6.49
N THR A 112 11.43 4.71 6.70
CA THR A 112 10.99 3.38 6.22
C THR A 112 11.09 3.28 4.70
N ILE A 113 10.51 4.24 3.98
CA ILE A 113 10.57 4.27 2.51
C ILE A 113 12.01 4.41 2.01
N LYS A 114 12.81 5.30 2.60
CA LYS A 114 14.23 5.45 2.23
C LYS A 114 15.04 4.19 2.47
N LYS A 115 14.78 3.45 3.57
CA LYS A 115 15.41 2.16 3.85
C LYS A 115 15.08 1.14 2.75
N PHE A 116 13.82 1.02 2.37
CA PHE A 116 13.42 0.14 1.28
C PHE A 116 14.14 0.49 -0.03
N ILE A 117 14.12 1.77 -0.42
CA ILE A 117 14.76 2.24 -1.66
C ILE A 117 16.28 1.91 -1.65
N SER A 118 16.96 2.09 -0.52
CA SER A 118 18.40 1.80 -0.40
C SER A 118 18.76 0.33 -0.57
N GLN A 119 17.83 -0.57 -0.31
CA GLN A 119 18.01 -2.02 -0.41
C GLN A 119 17.56 -2.62 -1.75
N HIS A 120 16.87 -1.84 -2.61
CA HIS A 120 16.26 -2.34 -3.83
C HIS A 120 16.59 -1.43 -5.02
N GLU A 121 17.52 -1.83 -5.87
CA GLU A 121 18.00 -1.05 -7.01
C GLU A 121 16.92 -0.62 -8.00
N LYS A 122 15.86 -1.43 -8.16
CA LYS A 122 14.69 -1.11 -9.01
C LYS A 122 13.77 -0.07 -8.39
N SER A 123 13.97 0.30 -7.12
CA SER A 123 13.18 1.32 -6.44
C SER A 123 13.92 2.66 -6.48
N LYS A 124 13.39 3.61 -7.22
CA LYS A 124 13.99 4.96 -7.33
C LYS A 124 13.20 6.00 -6.55
N TRP A 125 11.91 5.75 -6.38
CA TRP A 125 10.94 6.63 -5.71
C TRP A 125 10.06 5.82 -4.78
N GLY A 126 9.49 6.48 -3.79
CA GLY A 126 8.46 5.92 -2.94
C GLY A 126 7.37 6.94 -2.65
N ILE A 127 6.22 6.43 -2.19
CA ILE A 127 5.03 7.25 -1.93
C ILE A 127 4.62 7.06 -0.47
N ILE A 128 4.23 8.15 0.18
CA ILE A 128 3.53 8.12 1.46
C ILE A 128 2.16 8.73 1.21
N ILE A 129 1.12 7.93 1.39
CA ILE A 129 -0.26 8.39 1.31
C ILE A 129 -0.65 8.97 2.67
N THR A 130 -1.06 10.24 2.67
CA THR A 130 -1.49 10.97 3.86
C THR A 130 -2.92 11.47 3.70
N LEU A 131 -3.49 12.12 4.70
CA LEU A 131 -4.83 12.71 4.56
C LEU A 131 -4.81 13.94 3.66
N ASP A 132 -3.83 14.84 3.83
CA ASP A 132 -3.86 16.20 3.28
C ASP A 132 -2.51 16.75 2.81
N GLU A 133 -1.40 16.02 3.03
CA GLU A 133 -0.08 16.54 2.67
C GLU A 133 0.28 16.26 1.21
N LEU A 134 0.69 17.31 0.48
CA LEU A 134 1.29 17.19 -0.85
C LEU A 134 2.68 17.82 -0.84
N LYS A 135 3.72 16.98 -0.88
CA LYS A 135 5.10 17.41 -0.75
C LYS A 135 6.03 16.39 -1.40
N ILE A 136 7.13 16.87 -1.98
CA ILE A 136 8.23 16.01 -2.40
C ILE A 136 9.41 16.23 -1.45
N GLU A 137 9.89 15.14 -0.87
CA GLU A 137 11.08 15.15 -0.04
C GLU A 137 12.14 14.19 -0.58
N LYS A 138 13.10 14.73 -1.32
CA LYS A 138 14.09 13.96 -2.10
C LYS A 138 13.38 13.03 -3.09
N ASN A 139 13.41 11.73 -2.84
CA ASN A 139 12.81 10.68 -3.65
C ASN A 139 11.55 10.06 -3.00
N VAL A 140 10.93 10.77 -2.07
CA VAL A 140 9.67 10.38 -1.44
C VAL A 140 8.61 11.43 -1.77
N LEU A 141 7.52 10.99 -2.40
CA LEU A 141 6.34 11.79 -2.64
C LEU A 141 5.33 11.56 -1.52
N LEU A 142 5.00 12.62 -0.79
CA LEU A 142 3.85 12.64 0.10
C LEU A 142 2.64 13.08 -0.73
N MET A 143 1.58 12.31 -0.69
CA MET A 143 0.40 12.52 -1.54
C MET A 143 -0.88 12.38 -0.71
N PRO A 144 -1.82 13.32 -0.81
CA PRO A 144 -3.14 13.15 -0.20
C PRO A 144 -3.87 11.92 -0.74
N LEU A 145 -4.56 11.21 0.14
CA LEU A 145 -5.33 10.01 -0.21
C LEU A 145 -6.28 10.26 -1.39
N TRP A 146 -7.03 11.36 -1.36
CA TRP A 146 -7.98 11.68 -2.41
C TRP A 146 -7.31 11.87 -3.79
N VAL A 147 -6.08 12.42 -3.85
CA VAL A 147 -5.31 12.53 -5.10
C VAL A 147 -4.98 11.15 -5.64
N PHE A 148 -4.48 10.25 -4.77
CA PHE A 148 -4.15 8.87 -5.16
C PHE A 148 -5.39 8.14 -5.71
N LEU A 149 -6.53 8.28 -5.03
CA LEU A 149 -7.78 7.62 -5.46
C LEU A 149 -8.33 8.13 -6.81
N ILE A 150 -8.04 9.38 -7.18
CA ILE A 150 -8.43 9.93 -8.50
C ILE A 150 -7.52 9.46 -9.62
N LEU A 151 -6.24 9.19 -9.32
CA LEU A 151 -5.24 8.79 -10.32
C LEU A 151 -5.36 7.31 -10.74
N CYS A 152 -6.16 6.50 -10.05
CA CYS A 152 -6.21 5.06 -10.23
C CYS A 152 -7.47 4.58 -10.96
#